data_b41df3645b92f21319051fd44f6ffbbe
#
_entry.id   b41df3645b92f21319051fd44f6ffbbe
#
_cell.length_a   1.000
_cell.length_b   1.000
_cell.length_c   1.000
_cell.angle_alpha   90.00
_cell.angle_beta   90.00
_cell.angle_gamma   90.00
#
_symmetry.space_group_name_H-M   'P 1'
#
loop_
_entity.id
_entity.type
_entity.pdbx_description
1 polymer ?
#
loop_
_entity_poly.entity_id
_entity_poly.type
_entity_poly.pdbx_seq_one_letter_code
_entity_poly.pdbx_strand_id
1 'polypeptide(L)'
;MDDNDLRQMAQKYRALTERELKKVSIKAKSGSRDFERAEDFLSMARDYFNDGKHFEQQGDLLLALAAYSYAHAWLDAGVRAGFLDGKRDSKLFTLS
;
A
#
# COMPACT_ATOMS: atom_id res chain seq x y z
N MET A 1 -11.31 -14.36 -16.62
CA MET A 1 -11.72 -13.88 -15.27
C MET A 1 -12.96 -13.03 -15.44
N ASP A 2 -14.03 -13.31 -14.74
CA ASP A 2 -15.27 -12.56 -14.83
C ASP A 2 -15.27 -11.38 -13.84
N ASP A 3 -16.27 -10.53 -13.95
CA ASP A 3 -16.39 -9.34 -13.10
C ASP A 3 -16.51 -9.67 -11.61
N ASN A 4 -17.16 -10.81 -11.30
CA ASN A 4 -17.29 -11.22 -9.90
C ASN A 4 -15.93 -11.59 -9.30
N ASP A 5 -15.10 -12.30 -10.06
CA ASP A 5 -13.74 -12.65 -9.63
C ASP A 5 -12.88 -11.38 -9.45
N LEU A 6 -12.97 -10.45 -10.40
CA LEU A 6 -12.25 -9.18 -10.31
C LEU A 6 -12.68 -8.37 -9.10
N ARG A 7 -13.99 -8.35 -8.82
CA ARG A 7 -14.53 -7.62 -7.67
C ARG A 7 -14.02 -8.21 -6.35
N GLN A 8 -13.99 -9.53 -6.25
CA GLN A 8 -13.46 -10.20 -5.06
C GLN A 8 -11.99 -9.91 -4.88
N MET A 9 -11.22 -9.93 -5.96
CA MET A 9 -9.79 -9.60 -5.91
C MET A 9 -9.57 -8.15 -5.47
N ALA A 10 -10.34 -7.22 -6.02
CA ALA A 10 -10.23 -5.80 -5.63
C ALA A 10 -10.52 -5.62 -4.14
N GLN A 11 -11.57 -6.25 -3.63
CA GLN A 11 -11.91 -6.21 -2.22
C GLN A 11 -10.80 -6.78 -1.35
N LYS A 12 -10.22 -7.89 -1.77
CA LYS A 12 -9.12 -8.54 -1.05
C LYS A 12 -7.90 -7.64 -0.98
N TYR A 13 -7.50 -7.07 -2.12
CA TYR A 13 -6.32 -6.20 -2.16
C TYR A 13 -6.55 -4.87 -1.46
N ARG A 14 -7.77 -4.34 -1.51
CA ARG A 14 -8.12 -3.15 -0.72
C ARG A 14 -7.93 -3.42 0.77
N ALA A 15 -8.50 -4.53 1.26
CA ALA A 15 -8.40 -4.90 2.67
C ALA A 15 -6.94 -5.12 3.10
N LEU A 16 -6.16 -5.79 2.25
CA LEU A 16 -4.74 -6.03 2.51
C LEU A 16 -3.96 -4.72 2.61
N THR A 17 -4.14 -3.84 1.64
CA THR A 17 -3.42 -2.56 1.59
C THR A 17 -3.82 -1.66 2.77
N GLU A 18 -5.09 -1.67 3.14
CA GLU A 18 -5.56 -0.93 4.31
C GLU A 18 -4.87 -1.42 5.58
N ARG A 19 -4.76 -2.73 5.76
CA ARG A 19 -4.06 -3.31 6.91
C ARG A 19 -2.58 -2.93 6.92
N GLU A 20 -1.94 -2.93 5.76
CA GLU A 20 -0.54 -2.51 5.63
C GLU A 20 -0.36 -1.05 6.04
N LEU A 21 -1.23 -0.17 5.55
CA LEU A 21 -1.18 1.26 5.88
C LEU A 21 -1.37 1.52 7.37
N LYS A 22 -2.19 0.71 8.03
CA LYS A 22 -2.39 0.82 9.48
C LYS A 22 -1.21 0.26 10.28
N LYS A 23 -0.48 -0.69 9.71
CA LYS A 23 0.59 -1.40 10.40
C LYS A 23 1.92 -0.65 10.35
N VAL A 24 2.23 -0.03 9.23
CA VAL A 24 3.55 0.62 9.05
C VAL A 24 3.70 1.86 9.91
N SER A 25 4.93 2.10 10.32
CA SER A 25 5.33 3.36 10.95
C SER A 25 6.66 3.81 10.36
N ILE A 26 7.00 5.08 10.60
CA ILE A 26 8.28 5.62 10.13
C ILE A 26 9.36 5.28 11.14
N LYS A 27 10.44 4.66 10.67
CA LYS A 27 11.59 4.30 11.51
C LYS A 27 12.47 5.50 11.82
N ALA A 28 12.61 6.40 10.86
CA ALA A 28 13.57 7.48 10.92
C ALA A 28 13.15 8.54 11.92
N LYS A 29 14.16 9.25 12.42
CA LYS A 29 13.96 10.35 13.36
C LYS A 29 13.33 11.54 12.65
N SER A 30 12.33 12.15 13.27
CA SER A 30 11.67 13.35 12.78
C SER A 30 12.70 14.44 12.42
N GLY A 31 12.52 15.05 11.26
CA GLY A 31 13.40 16.10 10.76
C GLY A 31 14.61 15.60 9.95
N SER A 32 14.83 14.29 9.89
CA SER A 32 15.91 13.73 9.07
C SER A 32 15.50 13.55 7.61
N ARG A 33 16.47 13.37 6.72
CA ARG A 33 16.23 13.06 5.31
C ARG A 33 15.45 11.75 5.17
N ASP A 34 15.79 10.76 5.96
CA ASP A 34 15.12 9.46 5.89
C ASP A 34 13.67 9.57 6.34
N PHE A 35 13.37 10.47 7.29
CA PHE A 35 12.00 10.75 7.67
C PHE A 35 11.21 11.36 6.50
N GLU A 36 11.81 12.33 5.80
CA GLU A 36 11.17 12.94 4.62
C GLU A 36 10.91 11.91 3.52
N ARG A 37 11.86 11.01 3.28
CA ARG A 37 11.69 9.94 2.31
C ARG A 37 10.60 8.96 2.71
N ALA A 38 10.55 8.61 4.01
CA ALA A 38 9.50 7.75 4.53
C ALA A 38 8.12 8.39 4.36
N GLU A 39 8.00 9.67 4.64
CA GLU A 39 6.75 10.40 4.43
C GLU A 39 6.33 10.40 2.96
N ASP A 40 7.30 10.57 2.05
CA ASP A 40 7.03 10.54 0.61
C ASP A 40 6.51 9.17 0.18
N PHE A 41 7.14 8.09 0.64
CA PHE A 41 6.70 6.73 0.33
C PHE A 41 5.28 6.47 0.84
N LEU A 42 4.99 6.89 2.07
CA LEU A 42 3.64 6.77 2.64
C LEU A 42 2.62 7.59 1.86
N SER A 43 2.98 8.80 1.46
CA SER A 43 2.11 9.67 0.67
C SER A 43 1.76 9.02 -0.66
N MET A 44 2.75 8.47 -1.36
CA MET A 44 2.53 7.75 -2.62
C MET A 44 1.62 6.55 -2.41
N ALA A 45 1.86 5.77 -1.36
CA ALA A 45 1.02 4.61 -1.07
C ALA A 45 -0.43 5.01 -0.79
N ARG A 46 -0.64 6.05 0.00
CA ARG A 46 -1.98 6.54 0.32
C ARG A 46 -2.70 7.07 -0.91
N ASP A 47 -1.99 7.80 -1.77
CA ASP A 47 -2.57 8.35 -3.00
C ASP A 47 -3.05 7.23 -3.91
N TYR A 48 -2.22 6.21 -4.13
CA TYR A 48 -2.63 5.05 -4.94
C TYR A 48 -3.76 4.27 -4.29
N PHE A 49 -3.73 4.12 -2.97
CA PHE A 49 -4.83 3.46 -2.26
C PHE A 49 -6.15 4.18 -2.46
N ASN A 50 -6.14 5.51 -2.34
CA ASN A 50 -7.34 6.32 -2.55
C ASN A 50 -7.81 6.26 -4.00
N ASP A 51 -6.89 6.27 -4.97
CA ASP A 51 -7.21 6.07 -6.38
C ASP A 51 -7.87 4.71 -6.59
N GLY A 52 -7.34 3.67 -5.96
CA GLY A 52 -7.89 2.33 -6.06
C GLY A 52 -9.34 2.26 -5.57
N LYS A 53 -9.62 2.90 -4.44
CA LYS A 53 -10.98 2.94 -3.91
C LYS A 53 -11.93 3.69 -4.87
N HIS A 54 -11.45 4.78 -5.45
CA HIS A 54 -12.24 5.54 -6.42
C HIS A 54 -12.56 4.69 -7.66
N PHE A 55 -11.57 4.03 -8.24
CA PHE A 55 -11.77 3.14 -9.39
C PHE A 55 -12.72 2.00 -9.05
N GLU A 56 -12.57 1.41 -7.87
CA GLU A 56 -13.44 0.31 -7.44
C GLU A 56 -14.89 0.76 -7.35
N GLN A 57 -15.14 1.95 -6.81
CA GLN A 57 -16.48 2.53 -6.72
C GLN A 57 -17.10 2.78 -8.10
N GLN A 58 -16.27 3.11 -9.08
CA GLN A 58 -16.72 3.33 -10.46
C GLN A 58 -16.88 2.03 -11.25
N GLY A 59 -16.49 0.89 -10.68
CA GLY A 59 -16.54 -0.39 -11.39
C GLY A 59 -15.34 -0.65 -12.28
N ASP A 60 -14.32 0.20 -12.25
CA ASP A 60 -13.08 0.03 -13.00
C ASP A 60 -12.14 -0.91 -12.23
N LEU A 61 -12.47 -2.20 -12.23
CA LEU A 61 -11.85 -3.18 -11.33
C LEU A 61 -10.38 -3.44 -11.65
N LEU A 62 -10.01 -3.45 -12.93
CA LEU A 62 -8.60 -3.64 -13.31
C LEU A 62 -7.75 -2.47 -12.88
N LEU A 63 -8.26 -1.24 -13.04
CA LEU A 63 -7.54 -0.05 -12.57
C LEU A 63 -7.44 -0.03 -11.05
N ALA A 64 -8.50 -0.47 -10.36
CA ALA A 64 -8.47 -0.58 -8.91
C ALA A 64 -7.38 -1.53 -8.45
N LEU A 65 -7.29 -2.72 -9.07
CA LEU A 65 -6.26 -3.70 -8.76
C LEU A 65 -4.86 -3.14 -9.00
N ALA A 66 -4.66 -2.45 -10.13
CA ALA A 66 -3.38 -1.84 -10.44
C ALA A 66 -2.99 -0.81 -9.38
N ALA A 67 -3.93 0.05 -8.99
CA ALA A 67 -3.68 1.09 -7.99
C ALA A 67 -3.33 0.49 -6.63
N TYR A 68 -4.05 -0.53 -6.19
CA TYR A 68 -3.73 -1.21 -4.93
C TYR A 68 -2.37 -1.89 -4.99
N SER A 69 -2.01 -2.47 -6.14
CA SER A 69 -0.70 -3.09 -6.32
C SER A 69 0.42 -2.07 -6.22
N TYR A 70 0.24 -0.88 -6.80
CA TYR A 70 1.21 0.21 -6.66
C TYR A 70 1.33 0.68 -5.21
N ALA A 71 0.21 0.82 -4.51
CA ALA A 71 0.23 1.20 -3.10
C ALA A 71 1.04 0.20 -2.28
N HIS A 72 0.78 -1.10 -2.49
CA HIS A 72 1.52 -2.18 -1.83
C HIS A 72 3.01 -2.10 -2.16
N ALA A 73 3.36 -1.85 -3.42
CA ALA A 73 4.77 -1.77 -3.84
C ALA A 73 5.51 -0.63 -3.14
N TRP A 74 4.87 0.53 -2.99
CA TRP A 74 5.49 1.64 -2.27
C TRP A 74 5.74 1.30 -0.80
N LEU A 75 4.81 0.60 -0.16
CA LEU A 75 4.97 0.18 1.23
C LEU A 75 6.06 -0.87 1.38
N ASP A 76 6.07 -1.87 0.51
CA ASP A 76 7.12 -2.90 0.50
C ASP A 76 8.49 -2.27 0.26
N ALA A 77 8.60 -1.37 -0.70
CA ALA A 77 9.85 -0.69 -1.00
C ALA A 77 10.33 0.13 0.20
N GLY A 78 9.41 0.80 0.88
CA GLY A 78 9.74 1.58 2.08
C GLY A 78 10.26 0.71 3.22
N VAL A 79 9.63 -0.44 3.43
CA VAL A 79 10.08 -1.41 4.44
C VAL A 79 11.44 -1.98 4.05
N ARG A 80 11.61 -2.39 2.80
CA ARG A 80 12.87 -2.95 2.31
C ARG A 80 14.02 -1.95 2.40
N ALA A 81 13.76 -0.69 2.06
CA ALA A 81 14.77 0.37 2.12
C ALA A 81 15.12 0.80 3.56
N GLY A 82 14.33 0.37 4.53
CA GLY A 82 14.56 0.69 5.92
C GLY A 82 13.96 2.03 6.38
N PHE A 83 13.15 2.68 5.53
CA PHE A 83 12.46 3.93 5.90
C PHE A 83 11.23 3.66 6.73
N LEU A 84 10.55 2.54 6.46
CA LEU A 84 9.32 2.15 7.13
C LEU A 84 9.54 0.90 7.96
N ASP A 85 8.82 0.81 9.08
CA ASP A 85 8.82 -0.38 9.92
C ASP A 85 7.54 -1.17 9.64
N GLY A 86 7.70 -2.38 9.10
CA GLY A 86 6.60 -3.31 8.83
C GLY A 86 6.22 -4.18 10.02
N LYS A 87 6.84 -3.95 11.19
CA LYS A 87 6.59 -4.70 12.43
C LYS A 87 6.88 -6.20 12.29
N ARG A 88 7.79 -6.55 11.38
CA ARG A 88 8.19 -7.94 11.10
C ARG A 88 7.01 -8.83 10.67
N ASP A 89 6.02 -8.25 10.05
CA ASP A 89 4.85 -8.97 9.57
C ASP A 89 5.09 -9.48 8.16
N SER A 90 5.69 -10.66 8.04
CA SER A 90 6.02 -11.26 6.75
C SER A 90 4.79 -11.72 5.96
N LYS A 91 3.61 -11.75 6.59
CA LYS A 91 2.35 -12.06 5.89
C LYS A 91 1.84 -10.84 5.14
N LEU A 92 2.08 -9.65 5.67
CA LEU A 92 1.69 -8.39 5.04
C LEU A 92 2.78 -7.87 4.12
N PHE A 93 4.05 -7.95 4.55
CA PHE A 93 5.18 -7.37 3.83
C PHE A 93 6.16 -8.45 3.41
N THR A 94 6.62 -8.36 2.17
CA THR A 94 7.53 -9.35 1.59
C THR A 94 8.85 -9.42 2.36
N LEU A 95 9.32 -8.30 2.90
CA LEU A 95 10.65 -8.17 3.52
C LEU A 95 10.58 -7.37 4.83
N SER A 96 9.69 -7.74 5.70
CA SER A 96 9.57 -7.05 6.99
C SER A 96 10.51 -7.59 8.08
#